data_f7f23e6b40913ea8f76f2486d238f37f
#
_entry.id   f7f23e6b40913ea8f76f2486d238f37f
#
_cell.length_a   1.000
_cell.length_b   1.000
_cell.length_c   1.000
_cell.angle_alpha   90.00
_cell.angle_beta   90.00
_cell.angle_gamma   90.00
#
_symmetry.space_group_name_H-M   'P 1'
#
loop_
_entity.id
_entity.type
_entity.pdbx_description
1 polymer ?
#
loop_
_entity_poly.entity_id
_entity_poly.type
_entity_poly.pdbx_seq_one_letter_code
_entity_poly.pdbx_strand_id
1 'polypeptide(L)'
;MKISCLNPIAAVGMQLFTDAYEKVDDFATSDAALVRSASVHELELPDQLLAIARAGAGVNNIPLDKCAEKGIVVFNTPGANANGVKEAVLAGLFLGARDIVGGVNWVQTVKEDPNVAKLVEKGKKQFAGTEIMGKKIGVIGLGAIGVLVANACVALGMEVYGYDPFISVDAAWNLSKDIKHIANVEDIYTNCDYITVHVPLMDSTKKMINADAFAKMKDGVIVLNFARDLLVDDDALEAAIATGKVRKYITDFPNAKTAQMNGVVAIPHLGASTEESEDNCAVMAVKELRNYLENGNITHSVNYPACDMGICKAAGRITICHKNIPNMLGQLTGACAAEGINIEDMTNKSKGDWAYTMMDIGSEVSEALVEKLAAINGVVKVRKVK
;
A
#
# COMPACT_ATOMS: atom_id res chain seq x y z
N MET A 1 -20.00 -0.19 20.31
CA MET A 1 -19.59 0.76 19.25
C MET A 1 -20.20 0.32 17.92
N LYS A 2 -20.64 1.28 17.10
CA LYS A 2 -21.31 1.03 15.82
C LYS A 2 -20.33 1.07 14.67
N ILE A 3 -20.32 0.02 13.85
CA ILE A 3 -19.41 -0.13 12.72
C ILE A 3 -20.21 -0.23 11.42
N SER A 4 -19.98 0.66 10.48
CA SER A 4 -20.56 0.58 9.15
C SER A 4 -19.56 -0.02 8.13
N CYS A 5 -20.10 -0.69 7.11
CA CYS A 5 -19.33 -1.21 5.99
C CYS A 5 -19.84 -0.57 4.70
N LEU A 6 -19.05 0.26 4.05
CA LEU A 6 -19.41 0.94 2.80
C LEU A 6 -19.29 0.03 1.56
N ASN A 7 -18.67 -1.14 1.73
CA ASN A 7 -18.59 -2.24 0.77
C ASN A 7 -18.72 -3.57 1.52
N PRO A 8 -19.01 -4.68 0.84
CA PRO A 8 -18.80 -6.00 1.40
C PRO A 8 -17.34 -6.16 1.86
N ILE A 9 -17.16 -6.58 3.11
CA ILE A 9 -15.85 -6.89 3.73
C ILE A 9 -15.85 -8.39 4.01
N ALA A 10 -14.71 -9.05 3.76
CA ALA A 10 -14.57 -10.49 3.92
C ALA A 10 -14.95 -10.95 5.34
N ALA A 11 -15.71 -12.05 5.40
CA ALA A 11 -16.28 -12.56 6.65
C ALA A 11 -15.22 -12.87 7.70
N VAL A 12 -14.04 -13.34 7.30
CA VAL A 12 -12.92 -13.65 8.19
C VAL A 12 -12.44 -12.42 8.97
N GLY A 13 -12.47 -11.24 8.36
CA GLY A 13 -12.19 -9.97 9.05
C GLY A 13 -13.33 -9.59 9.99
N MET A 14 -14.58 -9.65 9.53
CA MET A 14 -15.76 -9.27 10.31
C MET A 14 -15.95 -10.12 11.57
N GLN A 15 -15.58 -11.40 11.52
CA GLN A 15 -15.62 -12.32 12.68
C GLN A 15 -14.67 -11.93 13.82
N LEU A 16 -13.73 -11.02 13.60
CA LEU A 16 -12.85 -10.52 14.65
C LEU A 16 -13.52 -9.48 15.54
N PHE A 17 -14.66 -8.90 15.15
CA PHE A 17 -15.43 -8.06 16.03
C PHE A 17 -16.13 -8.91 17.10
N THR A 18 -16.09 -8.42 18.35
CA THR A 18 -16.77 -9.03 19.49
C THR A 18 -18.18 -8.45 19.65
N ASP A 19 -18.94 -8.94 20.62
CA ASP A 19 -20.29 -8.42 20.95
C ASP A 19 -20.29 -6.95 21.42
N ALA A 20 -19.11 -6.35 21.67
CA ALA A 20 -18.97 -4.92 21.95
C ALA A 20 -19.20 -4.04 20.70
N TYR A 21 -19.29 -4.65 19.53
CA TYR A 21 -19.46 -3.97 18.25
C TYR A 21 -20.78 -4.35 17.59
N GLU A 22 -21.54 -3.34 17.19
CA GLU A 22 -22.79 -3.48 16.45
C GLU A 22 -22.54 -3.09 14.99
N LYS A 23 -22.85 -3.98 14.05
CA LYS A 23 -22.84 -3.63 12.63
C LYS A 23 -24.11 -2.82 12.30
N VAL A 24 -23.92 -1.64 11.69
CA VAL A 24 -24.99 -0.77 11.22
C VAL A 24 -24.86 -0.52 9.73
N ASP A 25 -26.01 -0.30 9.06
CA ASP A 25 -26.02 0.00 7.62
C ASP A 25 -25.87 1.51 7.36
N ASP A 26 -26.30 2.34 8.30
CA ASP A 26 -26.26 3.79 8.17
C ASP A 26 -24.91 4.37 8.63
N PHE A 27 -24.14 4.87 7.68
CA PHE A 27 -22.86 5.52 7.92
C PHE A 27 -22.97 6.74 8.85
N ALA A 28 -24.10 7.48 8.78
CA ALA A 28 -24.30 8.67 9.60
C ALA A 28 -24.37 8.36 11.11
N THR A 29 -24.68 7.12 11.50
CA THR A 29 -24.79 6.70 12.92
C THR A 29 -23.57 5.93 13.41
N SER A 30 -22.55 5.73 12.58
CA SER A 30 -21.40 4.88 12.92
C SER A 30 -20.32 5.61 13.71
N ASP A 31 -19.68 4.87 14.63
CA ASP A 31 -18.48 5.30 15.36
C ASP A 31 -17.20 5.06 14.55
N ALA A 32 -17.22 4.04 13.68
CA ALA A 32 -16.12 3.77 12.75
C ALA A 32 -16.64 3.07 11.48
N ALA A 33 -15.86 3.14 10.41
CA ALA A 33 -16.24 2.57 9.11
C ALA A 33 -15.15 1.71 8.50
N LEU A 34 -15.59 0.66 7.79
CA LEU A 34 -14.77 -0.15 6.91
C LEU A 34 -15.12 0.18 5.44
N VAL A 35 -14.11 0.34 4.61
CA VAL A 35 -14.29 0.62 3.18
C VAL A 35 -13.28 -0.17 2.35
N ARG A 36 -13.62 -0.49 1.12
CA ARG A 36 -12.72 -1.07 0.12
C ARG A 36 -12.56 -0.14 -1.08
N SER A 37 -13.57 -0.05 -1.92
CA SER A 37 -13.55 0.71 -3.16
C SER A 37 -14.56 1.85 -3.22
N ALA A 38 -15.54 1.91 -2.32
CA ALA A 38 -16.52 2.99 -2.28
C ALA A 38 -15.84 4.34 -2.04
N SER A 39 -16.32 5.38 -2.72
CA SER A 39 -15.85 6.75 -2.50
C SER A 39 -16.49 7.31 -1.22
N VAL A 40 -15.65 7.93 -0.39
CA VAL A 40 -16.06 8.64 0.83
C VAL A 40 -16.10 10.15 0.58
N HIS A 41 -15.64 10.64 -0.58
CA HIS A 41 -15.50 12.07 -0.87
C HIS A 41 -16.81 12.85 -0.79
N GLU A 42 -17.91 12.23 -1.23
CA GLU A 42 -19.24 12.84 -1.27
C GLU A 42 -20.08 12.58 0.00
N LEU A 43 -19.55 11.79 0.93
CA LEU A 43 -20.26 11.49 2.17
C LEU A 43 -20.03 12.61 3.21
N GLU A 44 -21.08 12.95 3.95
CA GLU A 44 -20.95 13.76 5.14
C GLU A 44 -20.31 12.93 6.26
N LEU A 45 -19.19 13.42 6.80
CA LEU A 45 -18.46 12.74 7.88
C LEU A 45 -19.12 13.06 9.24
N PRO A 46 -19.72 12.06 9.94
CA PRO A 46 -20.40 12.30 11.20
C PRO A 46 -19.44 12.75 12.30
N ASP A 47 -19.89 13.59 13.23
CA ASP A 47 -19.02 14.14 14.28
C ASP A 47 -18.56 13.06 15.28
N GLN A 48 -19.37 12.01 15.51
CA GLN A 48 -19.00 10.87 16.35
C GLN A 48 -18.01 9.91 15.67
N LEU A 49 -17.80 10.00 14.34
CA LEU A 49 -16.90 9.11 13.63
C LEU A 49 -15.47 9.26 14.14
N LEU A 50 -14.86 8.16 14.56
CA LEU A 50 -13.52 8.11 15.13
C LEU A 50 -12.46 7.66 14.11
N ALA A 51 -12.83 6.72 13.23
CA ALA A 51 -11.90 6.16 12.30
C ALA A 51 -12.56 5.58 11.03
N ILE A 52 -11.78 5.54 9.95
CA ILE A 52 -12.10 4.81 8.72
C ILE A 52 -10.94 3.86 8.44
N ALA A 53 -11.20 2.56 8.30
CA ALA A 53 -10.18 1.60 7.90
C ALA A 53 -10.48 1.07 6.48
N ARG A 54 -9.50 1.25 5.59
CA ARG A 54 -9.59 0.73 4.23
C ARG A 54 -8.97 -0.65 4.14
N ALA A 55 -9.76 -1.64 3.73
CA ALA A 55 -9.26 -2.96 3.35
C ALA A 55 -8.55 -2.88 1.99
N GLY A 56 -7.29 -2.43 2.01
CA GLY A 56 -6.45 -2.22 0.83
C GLY A 56 -5.38 -1.14 1.06
N ALA A 57 -4.35 -1.11 0.23
CA ALA A 57 -3.19 -0.24 0.41
C ALA A 57 -3.40 1.22 -0.04
N GLY A 58 -4.08 1.46 -1.17
CA GLY A 58 -4.33 2.82 -1.68
C GLY A 58 -5.47 3.51 -0.91
N VAL A 59 -5.52 4.85 -0.88
CA VAL A 59 -6.52 5.62 -0.10
C VAL A 59 -7.12 6.81 -0.87
N ASN A 60 -6.98 6.80 -2.17
CA ASN A 60 -7.46 7.87 -3.06
C ASN A 60 -9.00 8.02 -3.09
N ASN A 61 -9.73 7.08 -2.53
CA ASN A 61 -11.19 7.14 -2.36
C ASN A 61 -11.64 7.75 -1.03
N ILE A 62 -10.70 8.23 -0.18
CA ILE A 62 -10.99 8.82 1.14
C ILE A 62 -10.45 10.25 1.21
N PRO A 63 -11.23 11.25 1.66
CA PRO A 63 -10.80 12.63 1.80
C PRO A 63 -9.93 12.83 3.03
N LEU A 64 -8.62 12.53 2.93
CA LEU A 64 -7.68 12.47 4.06
C LEU A 64 -7.62 13.78 4.86
N ASP A 65 -7.57 14.93 4.19
CA ASP A 65 -7.46 16.23 4.84
C ASP A 65 -8.73 16.55 5.63
N LYS A 66 -9.92 16.35 5.05
CA LYS A 66 -11.19 16.51 5.76
C LYS A 66 -11.31 15.57 6.98
N CYS A 67 -10.82 14.32 6.84
CA CYS A 67 -10.77 13.40 7.97
C CYS A 67 -9.85 13.90 9.07
N ALA A 68 -8.66 14.39 8.72
CA ALA A 68 -7.71 14.91 9.69
C ALA A 68 -8.25 16.15 10.43
N GLU A 69 -8.88 17.07 9.71
CA GLU A 69 -9.53 18.26 10.27
C GLU A 69 -10.65 17.94 11.27
N LYS A 70 -11.31 16.78 11.14
CA LYS A 70 -12.35 16.29 12.06
C LYS A 70 -11.82 15.34 13.14
N GLY A 71 -10.52 15.07 13.18
CA GLY A 71 -9.92 14.12 14.11
C GLY A 71 -10.31 12.66 13.84
N ILE A 72 -10.61 12.33 12.58
CA ILE A 72 -10.93 10.98 12.12
C ILE A 72 -9.64 10.34 11.63
N VAL A 73 -9.23 9.23 12.26
CA VAL A 73 -8.02 8.50 11.89
C VAL A 73 -8.32 7.57 10.70
N VAL A 74 -7.53 7.67 9.63
CA VAL A 74 -7.69 6.82 8.45
C VAL A 74 -6.57 5.79 8.40
N PHE A 75 -6.96 4.52 8.38
CA PHE A 75 -6.07 3.36 8.26
C PHE A 75 -6.11 2.78 6.85
N ASN A 76 -5.00 2.20 6.42
CA ASN A 76 -4.94 1.32 5.27
C ASN A 76 -4.23 0.02 5.66
N THR A 77 -4.17 -0.95 4.76
CA THR A 77 -3.58 -2.27 5.03
C THR A 77 -2.32 -2.52 4.20
N PRO A 78 -1.20 -1.83 4.50
CA PRO A 78 0.02 -1.96 3.72
C PRO A 78 0.58 -3.38 3.85
N GLY A 79 0.89 -4.00 2.72
CA GLY A 79 1.50 -5.32 2.68
C GLY A 79 0.53 -6.50 2.83
N ALA A 80 -0.73 -6.30 3.22
CA ALA A 80 -1.70 -7.39 3.37
C ALA A 80 -1.96 -8.16 2.06
N ASN A 81 -1.86 -7.48 0.92
CA ASN A 81 -1.99 -8.04 -0.43
C ASN A 81 -0.65 -8.31 -1.14
N ALA A 82 0.47 -8.18 -0.43
CA ALA A 82 1.78 -8.20 -1.09
C ALA A 82 2.09 -9.53 -1.76
N ASN A 83 1.61 -10.66 -1.24
CA ASN A 83 1.80 -11.96 -1.86
C ASN A 83 1.06 -12.07 -3.20
N GLY A 84 -0.19 -11.64 -3.27
CA GLY A 84 -0.95 -11.64 -4.53
C GLY A 84 -0.27 -10.82 -5.61
N VAL A 85 0.20 -9.60 -5.26
CA VAL A 85 0.95 -8.76 -6.20
C VAL A 85 2.26 -9.43 -6.62
N LYS A 86 3.02 -10.05 -5.70
CA LYS A 86 4.23 -10.81 -6.04
C LYS A 86 3.94 -11.88 -7.09
N GLU A 87 2.86 -12.64 -6.93
CA GLU A 87 2.48 -13.71 -7.87
C GLU A 87 2.10 -13.16 -9.25
N ALA A 88 1.39 -12.03 -9.29
CA ALA A 88 1.11 -11.33 -10.54
C ALA A 88 2.38 -10.82 -11.23
N VAL A 89 3.36 -10.30 -10.48
CA VAL A 89 4.67 -9.89 -11.01
C VAL A 89 5.42 -11.08 -11.58
N LEU A 90 5.43 -12.23 -10.90
CA LEU A 90 6.07 -13.46 -11.41
C LEU A 90 5.39 -13.96 -12.68
N ALA A 91 4.07 -13.94 -12.76
CA ALA A 91 3.34 -14.22 -13.99
C ALA A 91 3.76 -13.26 -15.10
N GLY A 92 3.82 -11.96 -14.83
CA GLY A 92 4.30 -10.93 -15.75
C GLY A 92 5.74 -11.18 -16.23
N LEU A 93 6.62 -11.64 -15.33
CA LEU A 93 7.99 -12.00 -15.66
C LEU A 93 8.07 -13.10 -16.73
N PHE A 94 7.27 -14.16 -16.60
CA PHE A 94 7.19 -15.24 -17.59
C PHE A 94 6.52 -14.80 -18.90
N LEU A 95 5.49 -13.94 -18.83
CA LEU A 95 4.86 -13.35 -20.03
C LEU A 95 5.82 -12.42 -20.79
N GLY A 96 6.73 -11.76 -20.08
CA GLY A 96 7.81 -10.98 -20.68
C GLY A 96 8.88 -11.84 -21.34
N ALA A 97 9.21 -12.98 -20.73
CA ALA A 97 10.23 -13.89 -21.21
C ALA A 97 9.85 -14.59 -22.54
N ARG A 98 8.58 -14.98 -22.69
CA ARG A 98 8.04 -15.68 -23.88
C ARG A 98 6.73 -15.04 -24.30
N ASP A 99 6.40 -15.15 -25.58
CA ASP A 99 5.11 -14.65 -26.07
C ASP A 99 3.97 -15.66 -25.87
N ILE A 100 3.70 -15.97 -24.60
CA ILE A 100 2.66 -16.94 -24.21
C ILE A 100 1.28 -16.45 -24.63
N VAL A 101 0.98 -15.16 -24.42
CA VAL A 101 -0.34 -14.57 -24.79
C VAL A 101 -0.55 -14.63 -26.29
N GLY A 102 0.45 -14.22 -27.09
CA GLY A 102 0.40 -14.33 -28.53
C GLY A 102 0.21 -15.77 -29.00
N GLY A 103 0.93 -16.72 -28.37
CA GLY A 103 0.78 -18.16 -28.64
C GLY A 103 -0.63 -18.68 -28.34
N VAL A 104 -1.20 -18.32 -27.17
CA VAL A 104 -2.57 -18.69 -26.81
C VAL A 104 -3.59 -18.15 -27.83
N ASN A 105 -3.49 -16.86 -28.16
CA ASN A 105 -4.38 -16.23 -29.12
C ASN A 105 -4.26 -16.87 -30.51
N TRP A 106 -3.05 -17.16 -30.95
CA TRP A 106 -2.83 -17.81 -32.23
C TRP A 106 -3.43 -19.22 -32.29
N VAL A 107 -3.30 -20.04 -31.23
CA VAL A 107 -3.91 -21.38 -31.19
C VAL A 107 -5.42 -21.28 -31.33
N GLN A 108 -6.08 -20.25 -30.78
CA GLN A 108 -7.52 -20.05 -30.98
C GLN A 108 -7.89 -19.82 -32.45
N THR A 109 -6.99 -19.28 -33.27
CA THR A 109 -7.27 -19.06 -34.70
C THR A 109 -7.18 -20.34 -35.54
N VAL A 110 -6.49 -21.38 -35.05
CA VAL A 110 -6.25 -22.64 -35.76
C VAL A 110 -6.89 -23.86 -35.11
N LYS A 111 -7.62 -23.69 -34.01
CA LYS A 111 -8.17 -24.79 -33.19
C LYS A 111 -9.16 -25.72 -33.91
N GLU A 112 -9.84 -25.21 -34.93
CA GLU A 112 -10.84 -25.96 -35.73
C GLU A 112 -10.17 -26.74 -36.91
N ASP A 113 -8.88 -26.53 -37.18
CA ASP A 113 -8.20 -27.24 -38.27
C ASP A 113 -7.89 -28.68 -37.87
N PRO A 114 -8.30 -29.70 -38.70
CA PRO A 114 -8.01 -31.10 -38.40
C PRO A 114 -6.51 -31.40 -38.25
N ASN A 115 -5.64 -30.56 -38.80
CA ASN A 115 -4.19 -30.69 -38.73
C ASN A 115 -3.56 -29.79 -37.64
N VAL A 116 -4.33 -29.28 -36.65
CA VAL A 116 -3.86 -28.35 -35.64
C VAL A 116 -2.51 -28.74 -35.02
N ALA A 117 -2.29 -30.02 -34.72
CA ALA A 117 -1.03 -30.52 -34.16
C ALA A 117 0.18 -30.23 -35.07
N LYS A 118 0.02 -30.39 -36.37
CA LYS A 118 1.06 -30.08 -37.36
C LYS A 118 1.29 -28.58 -37.53
N LEU A 119 0.21 -27.79 -37.46
CA LEU A 119 0.26 -26.32 -37.50
C LEU A 119 1.01 -25.77 -36.30
N VAL A 120 0.73 -26.30 -35.08
CA VAL A 120 1.40 -25.91 -33.84
C VAL A 120 2.92 -26.15 -33.96
N GLU A 121 3.35 -27.31 -34.41
CA GLU A 121 4.78 -27.61 -34.57
C GLU A 121 5.49 -26.68 -35.59
N LYS A 122 4.79 -26.27 -36.65
CA LYS A 122 5.32 -25.32 -37.64
C LYS A 122 5.34 -23.87 -37.11
N GLY A 123 4.28 -23.48 -36.36
CA GLY A 123 4.08 -22.09 -35.96
C GLY A 123 4.77 -21.70 -34.64
N LYS A 124 5.09 -22.66 -33.78
CA LYS A 124 5.59 -22.39 -32.41
C LYS A 124 6.82 -21.48 -32.32
N LYS A 125 7.68 -21.47 -33.36
CA LYS A 125 8.90 -20.66 -33.38
C LYS A 125 8.64 -19.14 -33.27
N GLN A 126 7.50 -18.65 -33.76
CA GLN A 126 7.16 -17.23 -33.72
C GLN A 126 6.90 -16.71 -32.29
N PHE A 127 6.61 -17.61 -31.33
CA PHE A 127 6.36 -17.28 -29.92
C PHE A 127 7.53 -17.64 -29.00
N ALA A 128 8.66 -18.08 -29.56
CA ALA A 128 9.85 -18.44 -28.82
C ALA A 128 10.42 -17.22 -28.07
N GLY A 129 10.99 -17.45 -26.92
CA GLY A 129 11.60 -16.42 -26.08
C GLY A 129 12.86 -16.89 -25.39
N THR A 130 13.08 -16.41 -24.18
CA THR A 130 14.27 -16.70 -23.37
C THR A 130 13.88 -17.34 -22.05
N GLU A 131 14.82 -17.99 -21.38
CA GLU A 131 14.69 -18.40 -19.99
C GLU A 131 15.08 -17.25 -19.06
N ILE A 132 14.53 -17.25 -17.83
CA ILE A 132 14.86 -16.26 -16.81
C ILE A 132 16.03 -16.67 -15.93
N MET A 133 16.32 -17.97 -15.82
CA MET A 133 17.45 -18.49 -15.04
C MET A 133 18.76 -17.87 -15.50
N GLY A 134 19.58 -17.41 -14.56
CA GLY A 134 20.85 -16.73 -14.83
C GLY A 134 20.74 -15.32 -15.42
N LYS A 135 19.52 -14.80 -15.63
CA LYS A 135 19.30 -13.40 -16.04
C LYS A 135 19.34 -12.48 -14.83
N LYS A 136 19.67 -11.21 -15.09
CA LYS A 136 19.74 -10.18 -14.07
C LYS A 136 18.41 -9.42 -13.98
N ILE A 137 17.87 -9.31 -12.77
CA ILE A 137 16.69 -8.51 -12.50
C ILE A 137 16.99 -7.40 -11.50
N GLY A 138 16.61 -6.17 -11.84
CA GLY A 138 16.61 -5.02 -10.94
C GLY A 138 15.25 -4.86 -10.27
N VAL A 139 15.24 -4.81 -8.96
CA VAL A 139 14.04 -4.55 -8.15
C VAL A 139 14.19 -3.17 -7.54
N ILE A 140 13.38 -2.21 -8.00
CA ILE A 140 13.38 -0.81 -7.55
C ILE A 140 12.23 -0.63 -6.55
N GLY A 141 12.56 -0.39 -5.28
CA GLY A 141 11.65 -0.39 -4.15
C GLY A 141 11.62 -1.76 -3.46
N LEU A 142 12.14 -1.81 -2.22
CA LEU A 142 12.24 -3.02 -1.39
C LEU A 142 11.30 -2.92 -0.17
N GLY A 143 10.09 -2.43 -0.41
CA GLY A 143 8.98 -2.49 0.55
C GLY A 143 8.36 -3.89 0.62
N ALA A 144 7.14 -4.01 1.16
CA ALA A 144 6.45 -5.27 1.39
C ALA A 144 6.35 -6.17 0.13
N ILE A 145 6.12 -5.58 -1.05
CA ILE A 145 6.04 -6.32 -2.33
C ILE A 145 7.43 -6.60 -2.87
N GLY A 146 8.30 -5.58 -2.96
CA GLY A 146 9.61 -5.71 -3.59
C GLY A 146 10.51 -6.75 -2.91
N VAL A 147 10.48 -6.87 -1.58
CA VAL A 147 11.19 -7.92 -0.83
C VAL A 147 10.72 -9.32 -1.24
N LEU A 148 9.40 -9.53 -1.34
CA LEU A 148 8.85 -10.83 -1.75
C LEU A 148 9.21 -11.18 -3.20
N VAL A 149 9.14 -10.20 -4.09
CA VAL A 149 9.52 -10.37 -5.51
C VAL A 149 11.01 -10.68 -5.62
N ALA A 150 11.87 -9.91 -4.94
CA ALA A 150 13.32 -10.11 -4.98
C ALA A 150 13.71 -11.52 -4.49
N ASN A 151 13.15 -11.96 -3.34
CA ASN A 151 13.39 -13.30 -2.80
C ASN A 151 12.89 -14.40 -3.76
N ALA A 152 11.71 -14.22 -4.36
CA ALA A 152 11.18 -15.19 -5.33
C ALA A 152 12.05 -15.29 -6.59
N CYS A 153 12.57 -14.17 -7.08
CA CYS A 153 13.49 -14.17 -8.23
C CYS A 153 14.81 -14.87 -7.93
N VAL A 154 15.34 -14.75 -6.70
CA VAL A 154 16.50 -15.56 -6.25
C VAL A 154 16.18 -17.05 -6.32
N ALA A 155 15.02 -17.46 -5.79
CA ALA A 155 14.57 -18.85 -5.81
C ALA A 155 14.37 -19.40 -7.23
N LEU A 156 14.05 -18.53 -8.21
CA LEU A 156 13.95 -18.88 -9.63
C LEU A 156 15.30 -18.87 -10.36
N GLY A 157 16.42 -18.67 -9.64
CA GLY A 157 17.77 -18.73 -10.19
C GLY A 157 18.19 -17.47 -10.96
N MET A 158 17.56 -16.32 -10.71
CA MET A 158 17.99 -15.05 -11.27
C MET A 158 19.07 -14.39 -10.38
N GLU A 159 19.92 -13.55 -10.98
CA GLU A 159 20.77 -12.61 -10.25
C GLU A 159 19.94 -11.36 -9.90
N VAL A 160 19.73 -11.10 -8.62
CA VAL A 160 18.86 -10.02 -8.18
C VAL A 160 19.66 -8.80 -7.68
N TYR A 161 19.32 -7.64 -8.19
CA TYR A 161 19.86 -6.33 -7.86
C TYR A 161 18.74 -5.52 -7.18
N GLY A 162 18.90 -5.18 -5.91
CA GLY A 162 17.89 -4.48 -5.13
C GLY A 162 18.30 -3.03 -4.85
N TYR A 163 17.42 -2.08 -5.14
CA TYR A 163 17.59 -0.66 -4.87
C TYR A 163 16.42 -0.10 -4.07
N ASP A 164 16.70 0.44 -2.90
CA ASP A 164 15.76 1.23 -2.11
C ASP A 164 16.55 2.13 -1.15
N PRO A 165 16.58 3.46 -1.36
CA PRO A 165 17.31 4.38 -0.48
C PRO A 165 16.63 4.60 0.88
N PHE A 166 15.39 4.10 1.05
CA PHE A 166 14.57 4.27 2.26
C PHE A 166 14.20 2.93 2.91
N ILE A 167 14.94 1.86 2.60
CA ILE A 167 14.62 0.52 3.11
C ILE A 167 14.53 0.52 4.64
N SER A 168 13.46 -0.06 5.17
CA SER A 168 13.34 -0.25 6.63
C SER A 168 14.24 -1.38 7.11
N VAL A 169 14.60 -1.36 8.41
CA VAL A 169 15.36 -2.43 9.03
C VAL A 169 14.63 -3.77 8.90
N ASP A 170 13.32 -3.79 9.15
CA ASP A 170 12.51 -5.01 9.03
C ASP A 170 12.49 -5.56 7.61
N ALA A 171 12.37 -4.69 6.60
CA ALA A 171 12.44 -5.11 5.20
C ALA A 171 13.81 -5.72 4.87
N ALA A 172 14.90 -5.08 5.33
CA ALA A 172 16.25 -5.56 5.11
C ALA A 172 16.51 -6.93 5.76
N TRP A 173 15.97 -7.19 6.96
CA TRP A 173 16.06 -8.49 7.63
C TRP A 173 15.33 -9.61 6.89
N ASN A 174 14.35 -9.29 6.06
CA ASN A 174 13.58 -10.26 5.28
C ASN A 174 14.15 -10.51 3.87
N LEU A 175 15.21 -9.80 3.46
CA LEU A 175 15.87 -10.02 2.19
C LEU A 175 16.81 -11.24 2.23
N SER A 176 16.82 -12.00 1.13
CA SER A 176 17.85 -13.03 0.93
C SER A 176 19.25 -12.40 0.86
N LYS A 177 20.22 -13.04 1.48
CA LYS A 177 21.64 -12.64 1.42
C LYS A 177 22.23 -12.63 0.00
N ASP A 178 21.58 -13.33 -0.94
CA ASP A 178 22.04 -13.45 -2.33
C ASP A 178 21.60 -12.26 -3.19
N ILE A 179 20.81 -11.32 -2.63
CA ILE A 179 20.41 -10.08 -3.30
C ILE A 179 21.52 -9.05 -3.19
N LYS A 180 21.95 -8.53 -4.34
CA LYS A 180 22.99 -7.51 -4.42
C LYS A 180 22.40 -6.14 -4.11
N HIS A 181 22.84 -5.51 -3.02
CA HIS A 181 22.46 -4.13 -2.70
C HIS A 181 23.08 -3.16 -3.70
N ILE A 182 22.25 -2.28 -4.27
CA ILE A 182 22.63 -1.25 -5.23
C ILE A 182 22.42 0.13 -4.62
N ALA A 183 23.47 0.92 -4.58
CA ALA A 183 23.44 2.30 -4.04
C ALA A 183 22.97 3.32 -5.08
N ASN A 184 23.17 3.05 -6.38
CA ASN A 184 22.76 3.94 -7.46
C ASN A 184 21.82 3.18 -8.42
N VAL A 185 20.62 3.69 -8.63
CA VAL A 185 19.62 3.07 -9.52
C VAL A 185 20.13 2.91 -10.97
N GLU A 186 21.08 3.72 -11.41
CA GLU A 186 21.68 3.61 -12.74
C GLU A 186 22.41 2.28 -12.95
N ASP A 187 22.94 1.68 -11.88
CA ASP A 187 23.57 0.35 -11.96
C ASP A 187 22.53 -0.74 -12.29
N ILE A 188 21.26 -0.56 -11.88
CA ILE A 188 20.16 -1.42 -12.31
C ILE A 188 19.90 -1.23 -13.81
N TYR A 189 19.78 0.02 -14.27
CA TYR A 189 19.52 0.31 -15.68
C TYR A 189 20.57 -0.30 -16.60
N THR A 190 21.85 -0.14 -16.27
CA THR A 190 22.96 -0.58 -17.10
C THR A 190 23.20 -2.09 -17.09
N ASN A 191 22.86 -2.77 -15.99
CA ASN A 191 23.26 -4.17 -15.81
C ASN A 191 22.13 -5.19 -15.94
N CYS A 192 20.86 -4.79 -15.77
CA CYS A 192 19.76 -5.75 -15.66
C CYS A 192 19.09 -6.02 -17.01
N ASP A 193 18.66 -7.28 -17.19
CA ASP A 193 17.89 -7.75 -18.35
C ASP A 193 16.38 -7.54 -18.13
N TYR A 194 15.98 -7.50 -16.85
CA TYR A 194 14.62 -7.23 -16.36
C TYR A 194 14.66 -6.15 -15.30
N ILE A 195 13.67 -5.27 -15.31
CA ILE A 195 13.51 -4.21 -14.29
C ILE A 195 12.07 -4.21 -13.83
N THR A 196 11.86 -4.26 -12.51
CA THR A 196 10.54 -4.19 -11.90
C THR A 196 10.49 -3.07 -10.86
N VAL A 197 9.41 -2.28 -10.86
CA VAL A 197 9.24 -1.13 -9.98
C VAL A 197 8.16 -1.37 -8.94
N HIS A 198 8.47 -1.09 -7.66
CA HIS A 198 7.60 -1.29 -6.50
C HIS A 198 7.64 -0.09 -5.54
N VAL A 199 7.72 1.11 -6.11
CA VAL A 199 7.74 2.36 -5.34
C VAL A 199 6.37 3.04 -5.35
N PRO A 200 6.02 3.83 -4.34
CA PRO A 200 4.81 4.66 -4.36
C PRO A 200 4.93 5.76 -5.44
N LEU A 201 3.77 6.20 -5.95
CA LEU A 201 3.71 7.38 -6.80
C LEU A 201 3.78 8.64 -5.93
N MET A 202 4.83 9.41 -6.10
CA MET A 202 5.09 10.71 -5.46
C MET A 202 5.67 11.65 -6.51
N ASP A 203 5.77 12.94 -6.22
CA ASP A 203 6.39 13.90 -7.15
C ASP A 203 7.82 13.51 -7.54
N SER A 204 8.58 12.93 -6.59
CA SER A 204 9.95 12.46 -6.82
C SER A 204 10.05 11.15 -7.62
N THR A 205 9.00 10.35 -7.69
CA THR A 205 8.99 9.07 -8.42
C THR A 205 8.15 9.12 -9.70
N LYS A 206 7.36 10.17 -9.88
CA LYS A 206 6.58 10.38 -11.10
C LYS A 206 7.50 10.44 -12.31
N LYS A 207 7.20 9.61 -13.31
CA LYS A 207 8.02 9.47 -14.53
C LYS A 207 9.50 9.19 -14.26
N MET A 208 9.80 8.43 -13.19
CA MET A 208 11.18 8.05 -12.88
C MET A 208 11.80 7.16 -13.98
N ILE A 209 10.97 6.37 -14.67
CA ILE A 209 11.38 5.62 -15.87
C ILE A 209 11.04 6.48 -17.08
N ASN A 210 11.95 7.34 -17.45
CA ASN A 210 11.86 8.32 -18.54
C ASN A 210 12.85 8.00 -19.66
N ALA A 211 12.97 8.90 -20.64
CA ALA A 211 13.87 8.75 -21.78
C ALA A 211 15.33 8.55 -21.37
N ASP A 212 15.83 9.27 -20.37
CA ASP A 212 17.19 9.14 -19.86
C ASP A 212 17.43 7.78 -19.20
N ALA A 213 16.43 7.29 -18.44
CA ALA A 213 16.48 5.96 -17.84
C ALA A 213 16.51 4.88 -18.93
N PHE A 214 15.61 4.96 -19.93
CA PHE A 214 15.60 4.00 -21.05
C PHE A 214 16.92 4.03 -21.85
N ALA A 215 17.47 5.21 -22.08
CA ALA A 215 18.76 5.32 -22.82
C ALA A 215 19.90 4.55 -22.14
N LYS A 216 19.91 4.49 -20.80
CA LYS A 216 20.91 3.78 -19.99
C LYS A 216 20.66 2.27 -19.91
N MET A 217 19.45 1.80 -20.19
CA MET A 217 19.09 0.38 -20.08
C MET A 217 19.75 -0.45 -21.19
N LYS A 218 19.80 -1.75 -20.98
CA LYS A 218 20.23 -2.70 -22.02
C LYS A 218 19.24 -2.73 -23.17
N ASP A 219 19.73 -3.00 -24.38
CA ASP A 219 18.88 -3.25 -25.53
C ASP A 219 18.08 -4.56 -25.31
N GLY A 220 16.78 -4.49 -25.58
CA GLY A 220 15.88 -5.61 -25.37
C GLY A 220 15.50 -5.85 -23.90
N VAL A 221 15.67 -4.86 -23.01
CA VAL A 221 15.24 -4.94 -21.62
C VAL A 221 13.74 -5.22 -21.51
N ILE A 222 13.34 -5.94 -20.47
CA ILE A 222 11.95 -6.16 -20.11
C ILE A 222 11.64 -5.35 -18.86
N VAL A 223 10.59 -4.53 -18.92
CA VAL A 223 10.18 -3.67 -17.80
C VAL A 223 8.82 -4.12 -17.29
N LEU A 224 8.71 -4.27 -15.97
CA LEU A 224 7.48 -4.64 -15.27
C LEU A 224 7.05 -3.50 -14.35
N ASN A 225 5.77 -3.15 -14.40
CA ASN A 225 5.19 -2.13 -13.53
C ASN A 225 3.83 -2.60 -12.99
N PHE A 226 3.84 -3.10 -11.77
CA PHE A 226 2.67 -3.49 -10.99
C PHE A 226 2.48 -2.55 -9.78
N ALA A 227 2.96 -1.30 -9.91
CA ALA A 227 2.87 -0.31 -8.85
C ALA A 227 1.91 0.83 -9.18
N ARG A 228 2.24 1.71 -10.15
CA ARG A 228 1.37 2.81 -10.61
C ARG A 228 1.75 3.19 -12.05
N ASP A 229 0.76 3.57 -12.88
CA ASP A 229 0.95 3.96 -14.29
C ASP A 229 1.95 5.11 -14.46
N LEU A 230 1.78 6.20 -13.71
CA LEU A 230 2.58 7.41 -13.83
C LEU A 230 4.05 7.29 -13.37
N LEU A 231 4.52 6.12 -12.95
CA LEU A 231 5.94 5.88 -12.68
C LEU A 231 6.78 5.79 -13.96
N VAL A 232 6.14 5.46 -15.08
CA VAL A 232 6.76 5.36 -16.40
C VAL A 232 6.28 6.53 -17.26
N ASP A 233 7.16 7.08 -18.08
CA ASP A 233 6.79 8.07 -19.09
C ASP A 233 6.35 7.33 -20.37
N ASP A 234 5.07 7.45 -20.72
CA ASP A 234 4.46 6.74 -21.83
C ASP A 234 5.06 7.12 -23.20
N ASP A 235 5.42 8.40 -23.40
CA ASP A 235 6.03 8.86 -24.67
C ASP A 235 7.44 8.27 -24.82
N ALA A 236 8.20 8.26 -23.73
CA ALA A 236 9.53 7.66 -23.70
C ALA A 236 9.48 6.14 -23.86
N LEU A 237 8.49 5.48 -23.26
CA LEU A 237 8.24 4.04 -23.40
C LEU A 237 7.95 3.67 -24.85
N GLU A 238 7.03 4.39 -25.50
CA GLU A 238 6.67 4.15 -26.90
C GLU A 238 7.89 4.24 -27.82
N ALA A 239 8.69 5.30 -27.66
CA ALA A 239 9.94 5.46 -28.40
C ALA A 239 10.96 4.33 -28.13
N ALA A 240 11.07 3.90 -26.86
CA ALA A 240 11.98 2.82 -26.48
C ALA A 240 11.53 1.46 -27.03
N ILE A 241 10.24 1.18 -27.10
CA ILE A 241 9.71 -0.02 -27.77
C ILE A 241 9.95 0.03 -29.27
N ALA A 242 9.68 1.17 -29.91
CA ALA A 242 9.85 1.34 -31.36
C ALA A 242 11.30 1.13 -31.82
N THR A 243 12.29 1.48 -30.98
CA THR A 243 13.72 1.27 -31.28
C THR A 243 14.24 -0.10 -30.84
N GLY A 244 13.45 -0.94 -30.21
CA GLY A 244 13.86 -2.24 -29.66
C GLY A 244 14.68 -2.12 -28.36
N LYS A 245 14.81 -0.94 -27.79
CA LYS A 245 15.44 -0.73 -26.47
C LYS A 245 14.66 -1.48 -25.40
N VAL A 246 13.34 -1.36 -25.39
CA VAL A 246 12.41 -2.15 -24.57
C VAL A 246 11.80 -3.24 -25.45
N ARG A 247 12.04 -4.51 -25.12
CA ARG A 247 11.47 -5.64 -25.84
C ARG A 247 10.01 -5.86 -25.47
N LYS A 248 9.68 -5.78 -24.18
CA LYS A 248 8.31 -5.87 -23.65
C LYS A 248 8.15 -5.00 -22.40
N TYR A 249 6.97 -4.41 -22.27
CA TYR A 249 6.50 -3.76 -21.06
C TYR A 249 5.28 -4.50 -20.52
N ILE A 250 5.31 -4.91 -19.26
CA ILE A 250 4.23 -5.65 -18.61
C ILE A 250 3.69 -4.79 -17.48
N THR A 251 2.38 -4.55 -17.47
CA THR A 251 1.75 -3.72 -16.46
C THR A 251 0.33 -4.19 -16.13
N ASP A 252 -0.09 -4.00 -14.89
CA ASP A 252 -1.49 -4.11 -14.48
C ASP A 252 -2.15 -2.72 -14.23
N PHE A 253 -1.48 -1.65 -14.69
CA PHE A 253 -2.00 -0.28 -14.72
C PHE A 253 -2.08 0.27 -16.16
N PRO A 254 -2.82 -0.39 -17.06
CA PRO A 254 -2.95 0.12 -18.43
C PRO A 254 -3.74 1.44 -18.46
N ASN A 255 -3.33 2.32 -19.36
CA ASN A 255 -4.06 3.52 -19.73
C ASN A 255 -4.39 3.50 -21.22
N ALA A 256 -5.10 4.53 -21.71
CA ALA A 256 -5.55 4.60 -23.11
C ALA A 256 -4.39 4.53 -24.13
N LYS A 257 -3.20 4.98 -23.75
CA LYS A 257 -2.01 4.96 -24.61
C LYS A 257 -1.30 3.61 -24.54
N THR A 258 -0.95 3.15 -23.35
CA THR A 258 -0.19 1.91 -23.16
C THR A 258 -0.95 0.66 -23.61
N ALA A 259 -2.28 0.65 -23.47
CA ALA A 259 -3.13 -0.46 -23.93
C ALA A 259 -3.11 -0.66 -25.46
N GLN A 260 -2.69 0.35 -26.23
CA GLN A 260 -2.64 0.31 -27.69
C GLN A 260 -1.21 0.06 -28.24
N MET A 261 -0.18 0.10 -27.38
CA MET A 261 1.20 -0.07 -27.83
C MET A 261 1.52 -1.53 -28.14
N ASN A 262 2.08 -1.80 -29.30
CA ASN A 262 2.68 -3.10 -29.61
C ASN A 262 3.89 -3.33 -28.67
N GLY A 263 3.99 -4.52 -28.09
CA GLY A 263 5.06 -4.84 -27.13
C GLY A 263 4.67 -4.62 -25.67
N VAL A 264 3.45 -4.11 -25.41
CA VAL A 264 2.86 -4.03 -24.07
C VAL A 264 1.98 -5.26 -23.80
N VAL A 265 2.15 -5.85 -22.64
CA VAL A 265 1.23 -6.85 -22.08
C VAL A 265 0.47 -6.17 -20.94
N ALA A 266 -0.75 -5.76 -21.25
CA ALA A 266 -1.63 -5.06 -20.30
C ALA A 266 -2.54 -6.06 -19.58
N ILE A 267 -2.53 -6.04 -18.25
CA ILE A 267 -3.35 -6.87 -17.36
C ILE A 267 -4.31 -5.93 -16.62
N PRO A 268 -5.59 -6.29 -16.40
CA PRO A 268 -6.54 -5.39 -15.76
C PRO A 268 -6.39 -5.41 -14.25
N HIS A 269 -5.49 -4.62 -13.67
CA HIS A 269 -5.24 -4.34 -12.24
C HIS A 269 -5.58 -5.53 -11.29
N LEU A 270 -5.03 -6.70 -11.62
CA LEU A 270 -5.32 -7.96 -10.90
C LEU A 270 -4.32 -8.26 -9.77
N GLY A 271 -3.28 -7.45 -9.59
CA GLY A 271 -2.20 -7.74 -8.64
C GLY A 271 -2.67 -8.07 -7.22
N ALA A 272 -3.75 -7.42 -6.75
CA ALA A 272 -4.31 -7.65 -5.41
C ALA A 272 -5.68 -8.36 -5.45
N SER A 273 -6.16 -8.81 -6.59
CA SER A 273 -7.50 -9.37 -6.76
C SER A 273 -7.50 -10.88 -6.58
N THR A 274 -7.18 -11.33 -5.38
CA THR A 274 -7.28 -12.73 -4.94
C THR A 274 -8.10 -12.81 -3.65
N GLU A 275 -8.74 -13.96 -3.40
CA GLU A 275 -9.53 -14.22 -2.20
C GLU A 275 -8.67 -13.99 -0.93
N GLU A 276 -7.45 -14.50 -0.92
CA GLU A 276 -6.52 -14.38 0.20
C GLU A 276 -6.08 -12.91 0.42
N SER A 277 -5.91 -12.14 -0.64
CA SER A 277 -5.58 -10.71 -0.52
C SER A 277 -6.74 -9.92 0.09
N GLU A 278 -7.98 -10.23 -0.28
CA GLU A 278 -9.18 -9.63 0.29
C GLU A 278 -9.33 -9.99 1.76
N ASP A 279 -9.15 -11.27 2.10
CA ASP A 279 -9.19 -11.78 3.47
C ASP A 279 -8.13 -11.13 4.35
N ASN A 280 -6.89 -11.10 3.90
CA ASN A 280 -5.78 -10.50 4.63
C ASN A 280 -6.00 -9.00 4.86
N CYS A 281 -6.48 -8.27 3.85
CA CYS A 281 -6.82 -6.86 3.99
C CYS A 281 -7.96 -6.64 4.99
N ALA A 282 -9.00 -7.46 4.96
CA ALA A 282 -10.12 -7.36 5.90
C ALA A 282 -9.67 -7.64 7.33
N VAL A 283 -8.88 -8.70 7.55
CA VAL A 283 -8.32 -9.06 8.87
C VAL A 283 -7.45 -7.93 9.41
N MET A 284 -6.56 -7.38 8.59
CA MET A 284 -5.66 -6.30 9.01
C MET A 284 -6.45 -5.03 9.33
N ALA A 285 -7.37 -4.61 8.47
CA ALA A 285 -8.19 -3.41 8.69
C ALA A 285 -9.00 -3.50 9.99
N VAL A 286 -9.61 -4.65 10.28
CA VAL A 286 -10.38 -4.83 11.51
C VAL A 286 -9.48 -4.85 12.75
N LYS A 287 -8.31 -5.49 12.69
CA LYS A 287 -7.34 -5.49 13.80
C LYS A 287 -6.85 -4.09 14.14
N GLU A 288 -6.50 -3.30 13.12
CA GLU A 288 -6.07 -1.90 13.31
C GLU A 288 -7.18 -1.04 13.89
N LEU A 289 -8.39 -1.16 13.34
CA LEU A 289 -9.55 -0.43 13.80
C LEU A 289 -9.85 -0.76 15.27
N ARG A 290 -9.87 -2.04 15.64
CA ARG A 290 -10.06 -2.49 17.02
C ARG A 290 -8.97 -1.98 17.96
N ASN A 291 -7.69 -2.09 17.55
CA ASN A 291 -6.58 -1.60 18.38
C ASN A 291 -6.70 -0.10 18.65
N TYR A 292 -7.12 0.67 17.66
CA TYR A 292 -7.40 2.09 17.83
C TYR A 292 -8.61 2.33 18.74
N LEU A 293 -9.72 1.65 18.49
CA LEU A 293 -10.97 1.85 19.26
C LEU A 293 -10.83 1.41 20.71
N GLU A 294 -10.15 0.29 20.97
CA GLU A 294 -10.00 -0.32 22.29
C GLU A 294 -8.83 0.28 23.11
N ASN A 295 -7.73 0.65 22.44
CA ASN A 295 -6.50 1.06 23.11
C ASN A 295 -6.00 2.45 22.72
N GLY A 296 -6.55 3.08 21.70
CA GLY A 296 -6.09 4.37 21.18
C GLY A 296 -4.82 4.27 20.31
N ASN A 297 -4.29 3.08 20.04
CA ASN A 297 -3.06 2.91 19.30
C ASN A 297 -3.26 3.16 17.80
N ILE A 298 -2.30 3.83 17.17
CA ILE A 298 -2.24 4.07 15.72
C ILE A 298 -1.00 3.39 15.16
N THR A 299 -1.19 2.41 14.24
CA THR A 299 -0.09 1.70 13.58
C THR A 299 0.09 2.13 12.13
N HIS A 300 -0.86 1.89 11.25
CA HIS A 300 -0.77 2.18 9.81
C HIS A 300 -1.74 3.28 9.37
N SER A 301 -1.74 4.41 10.08
CA SER A 301 -2.54 5.55 9.64
C SER A 301 -1.86 6.34 8.53
N VAL A 302 -2.67 6.80 7.58
CA VAL A 302 -2.22 7.59 6.43
C VAL A 302 -2.29 9.10 6.68
N ASN A 303 -3.13 9.56 7.63
CA ASN A 303 -3.31 10.98 7.94
C ASN A 303 -2.80 11.42 9.32
N TYR A 304 -2.66 10.49 10.27
CA TYR A 304 -2.05 10.75 11.58
C TYR A 304 -0.75 9.96 11.77
N PRO A 305 0.15 10.36 12.68
CA PRO A 305 1.38 9.63 12.94
C PRO A 305 1.13 8.29 13.62
N ALA A 306 2.01 7.31 13.40
CA ALA A 306 2.03 6.10 14.20
C ALA A 306 2.37 6.41 15.66
N CYS A 307 1.53 5.94 16.58
CA CYS A 307 1.65 6.17 18.01
C CYS A 307 1.05 4.98 18.76
N ASP A 308 1.85 4.25 19.49
CA ASP A 308 1.44 3.03 20.18
C ASP A 308 2.03 2.99 21.59
N MET A 309 1.18 2.80 22.57
CA MET A 309 1.52 2.62 24.00
C MET A 309 1.03 1.25 24.53
N GLY A 310 0.65 0.35 23.64
CA GLY A 310 0.10 -0.95 23.99
C GLY A 310 -1.24 -0.85 24.73
N ILE A 311 -1.55 -1.88 25.51
CA ILE A 311 -2.77 -1.92 26.34
C ILE A 311 -2.57 -1.05 27.58
N CYS A 312 -3.50 -0.15 27.85
CA CYS A 312 -3.45 0.74 29.02
C CYS A 312 -3.53 -0.04 30.34
N LYS A 313 -2.50 0.09 31.16
CA LYS A 313 -2.43 -0.48 32.53
C LYS A 313 -2.77 0.55 33.61
N ALA A 314 -2.73 1.85 33.28
CA ALA A 314 -3.08 2.94 34.18
C ALA A 314 -4.58 2.99 34.49
N ALA A 315 -4.97 3.88 35.38
CA ALA A 315 -6.38 4.06 35.75
C ALA A 315 -7.21 4.67 34.62
N GLY A 316 -6.60 5.54 33.79
CA GLY A 316 -7.23 6.15 32.63
C GLY A 316 -6.28 6.35 31.48
N ARG A 317 -6.83 6.39 30.25
CA ARG A 317 -6.11 6.76 29.02
C ARG A 317 -6.91 7.79 28.23
N ILE A 318 -6.23 8.84 27.82
CA ILE A 318 -6.76 9.89 26.95
C ILE A 318 -5.95 9.91 25.65
N THR A 319 -6.65 10.08 24.52
CA THR A 319 -6.02 10.30 23.24
C THR A 319 -6.50 11.61 22.63
N ILE A 320 -5.59 12.31 21.95
CA ILE A 320 -5.83 13.68 21.48
C ILE A 320 -5.29 13.82 20.06
N CYS A 321 -6.19 14.05 19.10
CA CYS A 321 -5.86 14.52 17.75
C CYS A 321 -5.72 16.05 17.80
N HIS A 322 -4.59 16.58 17.32
CA HIS A 322 -4.35 18.03 17.38
C HIS A 322 -3.41 18.50 16.26
N LYS A 323 -3.37 19.81 16.05
CA LYS A 323 -2.40 20.45 15.15
C LYS A 323 -1.00 20.36 15.72
N ASN A 324 -0.03 20.20 14.84
CA ASN A 324 1.40 20.22 15.21
C ASN A 324 1.90 21.68 15.34
N ILE A 325 1.57 22.33 16.43
CA ILE A 325 1.90 23.74 16.70
C ILE A 325 2.70 23.89 17.98
N PRO A 326 3.48 25.00 18.12
CA PRO A 326 4.28 25.26 19.33
C PRO A 326 3.45 25.28 20.63
N ASN A 327 4.07 24.86 21.73
CA ASN A 327 3.52 24.85 23.07
C ASN A 327 2.26 23.94 23.27
N MET A 328 1.94 23.05 22.34
CA MET A 328 0.79 22.15 22.50
C MET A 328 0.98 21.23 23.72
N LEU A 329 2.11 20.55 23.81
CA LEU A 329 2.39 19.64 24.93
C LEU A 329 2.37 20.36 26.29
N GLY A 330 2.90 21.59 26.37
CA GLY A 330 2.84 22.39 27.59
C GLY A 330 1.42 22.69 28.04
N GLN A 331 0.52 22.96 27.09
CA GLN A 331 -0.90 23.20 27.40
C GLN A 331 -1.62 21.90 27.81
N LEU A 332 -1.38 20.78 27.13
CA LEU A 332 -1.98 19.48 27.45
C LEU A 332 -1.56 19.01 28.85
N THR A 333 -0.27 19.01 29.13
CA THR A 333 0.26 18.61 30.45
C THR A 333 -0.13 19.59 31.57
N GLY A 334 -0.19 20.89 31.25
CA GLY A 334 -0.66 21.94 32.18
C GLY A 334 -2.12 21.76 32.55
N ALA A 335 -2.98 21.31 31.63
CA ALA A 335 -4.37 21.02 31.94
C ALA A 335 -4.51 19.85 32.92
N CYS A 336 -3.71 18.79 32.78
CA CYS A 336 -3.66 17.68 33.75
C CYS A 336 -3.12 18.16 35.11
N ALA A 337 -2.05 18.94 35.14
CA ALA A 337 -1.46 19.46 36.37
C ALA A 337 -2.42 20.37 37.14
N ALA A 338 -3.21 21.20 36.46
CA ALA A 338 -4.21 22.08 37.08
C ALA A 338 -5.34 21.32 37.77
N GLU A 339 -5.62 20.08 37.35
CA GLU A 339 -6.57 19.15 37.99
C GLU A 339 -5.87 18.23 39.04
N GLY A 340 -4.59 18.41 39.28
CA GLY A 340 -3.81 17.55 40.20
C GLY A 340 -3.64 16.11 39.71
N ILE A 341 -3.77 15.89 38.40
CA ILE A 341 -3.71 14.56 37.78
C ILE A 341 -2.26 14.25 37.40
N ASN A 342 -1.76 13.10 37.87
CA ASN A 342 -0.44 12.59 37.48
C ASN A 342 -0.51 11.90 36.10
N ILE A 343 0.42 12.22 35.21
CA ILE A 343 0.64 11.53 33.95
C ILE A 343 1.68 10.44 34.21
N GLU A 344 1.30 9.17 34.05
CA GLU A 344 2.16 8.02 34.30
C GLU A 344 3.02 7.68 33.07
N ASP A 345 2.43 7.82 31.88
CA ASP A 345 3.15 7.66 30.60
C ASP A 345 2.53 8.57 29.54
N MET A 346 3.34 9.01 28.59
CA MET A 346 2.89 9.91 27.52
C MET A 346 3.71 9.71 26.26
N THR A 347 3.03 9.63 25.13
CA THR A 347 3.66 9.64 23.82
C THR A 347 2.99 10.67 22.93
N ASN A 348 3.82 11.50 22.28
CA ASN A 348 3.38 12.42 21.22
C ASN A 348 4.19 12.18 19.97
N LYS A 349 3.52 12.11 18.86
CA LYS A 349 4.12 12.01 17.52
C LYS A 349 3.46 12.99 16.57
N SER A 350 4.19 13.42 15.55
CA SER A 350 3.69 14.33 14.51
C SER A 350 3.94 13.77 13.10
N LYS A 351 3.07 14.17 12.18
CA LYS A 351 3.15 13.87 10.75
C LYS A 351 2.61 15.07 9.97
N GLY A 352 3.50 15.86 9.40
CA GLY A 352 3.12 17.14 8.77
C GLY A 352 2.47 18.07 9.76
N ASP A 353 1.30 18.59 9.40
CA ASP A 353 0.52 19.56 10.20
C ASP A 353 -0.24 18.94 11.37
N TRP A 354 -0.27 17.61 11.47
CA TRP A 354 -1.05 16.88 12.45
C TRP A 354 -0.17 16.16 13.45
N ALA A 355 -0.68 16.05 14.68
CA ALA A 355 -0.05 15.30 15.76
C ALA A 355 -1.08 14.49 16.52
N TYR A 356 -0.60 13.47 17.20
CA TYR A 356 -1.41 12.62 18.05
C TYR A 356 -0.69 12.42 19.38
N THR A 357 -1.39 12.69 20.46
CA THR A 357 -0.90 12.49 21.83
C THR A 357 -1.72 11.42 22.51
N MET A 358 -1.03 10.50 23.17
CA MET A 358 -1.61 9.54 24.11
C MET A 358 -1.07 9.84 25.51
N MET A 359 -1.94 9.82 26.50
CA MET A 359 -1.58 10.00 27.92
C MET A 359 -2.25 8.93 28.77
N ASP A 360 -1.45 8.19 29.52
CA ASP A 360 -1.90 7.32 30.61
C ASP A 360 -1.83 8.09 31.92
N ILE A 361 -2.92 8.13 32.64
CA ILE A 361 -3.08 8.96 33.86
C ILE A 361 -3.44 8.12 35.07
N GLY A 362 -3.00 8.57 36.27
CA GLY A 362 -3.18 7.87 37.54
C GLY A 362 -4.57 7.93 38.14
N SER A 363 -5.54 8.48 37.40
CA SER A 363 -6.97 8.57 37.82
C SER A 363 -7.89 8.20 36.68
N GLU A 364 -9.16 7.95 36.97
CA GLU A 364 -10.18 7.87 35.90
C GLU A 364 -10.28 9.20 35.14
N VAL A 365 -10.58 9.10 33.84
CA VAL A 365 -10.76 10.28 33.00
C VAL A 365 -12.11 10.92 33.28
N SER A 366 -12.09 12.18 33.79
CA SER A 366 -13.29 12.97 34.04
C SER A 366 -13.75 13.71 32.79
N GLU A 367 -15.04 13.95 32.63
CA GLU A 367 -15.60 14.78 31.56
C GLU A 367 -15.04 16.21 31.58
N ALA A 368 -14.86 16.78 32.81
CA ALA A 368 -14.26 18.11 32.96
C ALA A 368 -12.85 18.21 32.36
N LEU A 369 -12.02 17.16 32.52
CA LEU A 369 -10.70 17.12 31.90
C LEU A 369 -10.81 17.03 30.38
N VAL A 370 -11.73 16.22 29.85
CA VAL A 370 -11.95 16.09 28.41
C VAL A 370 -12.38 17.44 27.82
N GLU A 371 -13.34 18.15 28.44
CA GLU A 371 -13.78 19.47 27.99
C GLU A 371 -12.65 20.51 28.05
N LYS A 372 -11.84 20.49 29.09
CA LYS A 372 -10.71 21.40 29.25
C LYS A 372 -9.64 21.19 28.20
N LEU A 373 -9.33 19.93 27.89
CA LEU A 373 -8.38 19.57 26.82
C LEU A 373 -8.95 19.93 25.43
N ALA A 374 -10.24 19.70 25.20
CA ALA A 374 -10.89 20.02 23.92
C ALA A 374 -10.96 21.54 23.67
N ALA A 375 -10.97 22.37 24.72
CA ALA A 375 -10.98 23.83 24.61
C ALA A 375 -9.62 24.43 24.21
N ILE A 376 -8.54 23.65 24.22
CA ILE A 376 -7.19 24.12 23.83
C ILE A 376 -7.16 24.39 22.33
N ASN A 377 -6.72 25.59 21.96
CA ASN A 377 -6.62 25.98 20.55
C ASN A 377 -5.68 25.03 19.78
N GLY A 378 -6.16 24.45 18.69
CA GLY A 378 -5.44 23.48 17.89
C GLY A 378 -5.74 22.01 18.25
N VAL A 379 -6.44 21.74 19.34
CA VAL A 379 -7.01 20.42 19.61
C VAL A 379 -8.23 20.23 18.71
N VAL A 380 -8.33 19.05 18.11
CA VAL A 380 -9.39 18.69 17.14
C VAL A 380 -10.37 17.71 17.78
N LYS A 381 -9.86 16.68 18.42
CA LYS A 381 -10.67 15.66 19.08
C LYS A 381 -9.96 15.11 20.31
N VAL A 382 -10.65 15.05 21.41
CA VAL A 382 -10.22 14.36 22.64
C VAL A 382 -11.07 13.13 22.83
N ARG A 383 -10.46 12.02 23.20
CA ARG A 383 -11.17 10.77 23.43
C ARG A 383 -10.72 10.12 24.75
N LYS A 384 -11.68 9.81 25.59
CA LYS A 384 -11.50 8.88 26.69
C LYS A 384 -11.47 7.46 26.12
N VAL A 385 -10.38 6.74 26.34
CA VAL A 385 -10.22 5.35 25.90
C VAL A 385 -10.51 4.39 27.06
N LYS A 386 -10.05 4.78 28.27
CA LYS A 386 -10.29 4.02 29.50
C LYS A 386 -10.59 4.96 30.66
#